data_f98bb037296ecd10cb742877c24a8246
#
_entry.id   f98bb037296ecd10cb742877c24a8246
#
_cell.length_a   1.000
_cell.length_b   1.000
_cell.length_c   1.000
_cell.angle_alpha   90.00
_cell.angle_beta   90.00
_cell.angle_gamma   90.00
#
_symmetry.space_group_name_H-M   'P 1'
#
loop_
_entity.id
_entity.type
_entity.pdbx_description
1 polymer ?
#
loop_
_entity_poly.entity_id
_entity_poly.type
_entity_poly.pdbx_seq_one_letter_code
_entity_poly.pdbx_strand_id
1 'polypeptide(L)'
;MIASNAGLSVMPERSERACRFDRSDASARSRASQRRRQVILDAALIVAADGGYDAVQIRAVAECAGIATGTIYRAFASKTHLLAAALTQEFERIEAAYDWPGSAATRAQRLGQLTDYLYRYWQRQPLLAEAMIRAFVDANTHDGGDLDIAATVIERLLARALSDTTPTRTDQNAAAVIADIWLANLIAFVGGRASAADTHDRIDRATGRILDRLPAATNNQEKLPLVAERYLL
;
A
#
# COMPACT_ATOMS: atom_id res chain seq x y z
N MET A 1 -0.44 -22.89 75.61
CA MET A 1 -0.72 -23.79 74.50
C MET A 1 -0.78 -22.94 73.23
N ILE A 2 0.31 -22.74 72.64
CA ILE A 2 0.96 -23.30 71.45
C ILE A 2 -0.04 -23.52 70.29
N ALA A 3 0.01 -22.70 69.31
CA ALA A 3 -0.31 -23.02 67.91
C ALA A 3 0.64 -22.29 66.95
N SER A 4 1.47 -23.09 66.38
CA SER A 4 2.47 -22.79 65.36
C SER A 4 1.84 -22.32 64.07
N ASN A 5 2.36 -21.26 63.50
CA ASN A 5 1.99 -20.79 62.18
C ASN A 5 3.13 -21.11 61.22
N ALA A 6 2.90 -22.10 60.38
CA ALA A 6 3.85 -22.54 59.37
C ALA A 6 3.72 -21.67 58.10
N GLY A 7 4.87 -21.26 57.58
CA GLY A 7 5.03 -20.32 56.50
C GLY A 7 4.45 -20.77 55.15
N LEU A 8 3.89 -19.79 54.43
CA LEU A 8 3.66 -19.85 52.99
C LEU A 8 4.91 -19.36 52.28
N SER A 9 5.53 -20.29 51.59
CA SER A 9 6.64 -20.02 50.66
C SER A 9 6.08 -19.40 49.38
N VAL A 10 6.47 -18.17 49.12
CA VAL A 10 6.17 -17.46 47.87
C VAL A 10 7.13 -17.98 46.79
N MET A 11 6.61 -18.64 45.79
CA MET A 11 7.29 -18.79 44.50
C MET A 11 6.45 -18.16 43.38
N PRO A 12 6.84 -16.98 42.84
CA PRO A 12 6.67 -16.76 41.43
C PRO A 12 7.73 -15.85 40.78
N GLU A 13 8.98 -16.25 40.66
CA GLU A 13 9.93 -15.44 39.85
C GLU A 13 10.41 -16.13 38.55
N ARG A 14 10.23 -17.43 38.40
CA ARG A 14 10.68 -18.14 37.18
C ARG A 14 9.76 -18.00 35.98
N SER A 15 8.45 -17.87 36.18
CA SER A 15 7.46 -17.83 35.11
C SER A 15 7.49 -16.50 34.35
N GLU A 16 7.66 -15.36 35.02
CA GLU A 16 7.69 -14.04 34.37
C GLU A 16 8.95 -13.76 33.56
N ARG A 17 10.10 -14.31 34.00
CA ARG A 17 11.36 -14.18 33.24
C ARG A 17 11.35 -15.02 31.97
N ALA A 18 10.79 -16.23 31.98
CA ALA A 18 10.64 -17.08 30.80
C ALA A 18 9.71 -16.46 29.78
N CYS A 19 8.56 -15.90 30.19
CA CYS A 19 7.61 -15.22 29.29
C CYS A 19 8.15 -13.88 28.73
N ARG A 20 9.07 -13.22 29.41
CA ARG A 20 9.70 -11.98 28.94
C ARG A 20 10.81 -12.26 27.94
N PHE A 21 11.56 -13.33 28.12
CA PHE A 21 12.63 -13.78 27.23
C PHE A 21 12.04 -14.26 25.89
N ASP A 22 10.97 -15.05 25.92
CA ASP A 22 10.27 -15.56 24.72
C ASP A 22 9.63 -14.43 23.89
N ARG A 23 9.06 -13.40 24.54
CA ARG A 23 8.52 -12.22 23.85
C ARG A 23 9.61 -11.37 23.18
N SER A 24 10.79 -11.24 23.77
CA SER A 24 11.91 -10.49 23.19
C SER A 24 12.48 -11.20 21.96
N ASP A 25 12.60 -12.51 22.00
CA ASP A 25 13.08 -13.33 20.89
C ASP A 25 12.06 -13.41 19.73
N ALA A 26 10.77 -13.48 20.04
CA ALA A 26 9.71 -13.41 19.05
C ALA A 26 9.71 -12.03 18.33
N SER A 27 9.89 -10.94 19.10
CA SER A 27 9.96 -9.60 18.52
C SER A 27 11.22 -9.38 17.69
N ALA A 28 12.35 -9.95 18.07
CA ALA A 28 13.60 -9.90 17.30
C ALA A 28 13.49 -10.68 15.98
N ARG A 29 12.90 -11.89 16.02
CA ARG A 29 12.62 -12.71 14.82
C ARG A 29 11.65 -12.02 13.87
N SER A 30 10.59 -11.40 14.38
CA SER A 30 9.64 -10.62 13.58
C SER A 30 10.33 -9.45 12.89
N ARG A 31 11.14 -8.66 13.60
CA ARG A 31 11.91 -7.55 13.03
C ARG A 31 12.90 -8.00 11.96
N ALA A 32 13.59 -9.12 12.19
CA ALA A 32 14.50 -9.70 11.19
C ALA A 32 13.75 -10.16 9.92
N SER A 33 12.56 -10.75 10.08
CA SER A 33 11.69 -11.14 8.96
C SER A 33 11.21 -9.92 8.18
N GLN A 34 10.77 -8.86 8.85
CA GLN A 34 10.34 -7.61 8.22
C GLN A 34 11.50 -6.93 7.47
N ARG A 35 12.69 -6.84 8.06
CA ARG A 35 13.88 -6.30 7.37
C ARG A 35 14.22 -7.11 6.12
N ARG A 36 14.15 -8.43 6.19
CA ARG A 36 14.40 -9.30 5.03
C ARG A 36 13.35 -9.10 3.93
N ARG A 37 12.06 -9.00 4.31
CA ARG A 37 10.98 -8.67 3.37
C ARG A 37 11.26 -7.33 2.69
N GLN A 38 11.68 -6.32 3.44
CA GLN A 38 12.02 -4.99 2.94
C GLN A 38 13.14 -5.06 1.88
N VAL A 39 14.24 -5.76 2.17
CA VAL A 39 15.36 -5.93 1.24
C VAL A 39 14.92 -6.58 -0.08
N ILE A 40 14.00 -7.56 -0.01
CA ILE A 40 13.45 -8.20 -1.22
C ILE A 40 12.61 -7.21 -2.04
N LEU A 41 11.76 -6.43 -1.40
CA LEU A 41 10.90 -5.45 -2.07
C LEU A 41 11.74 -4.33 -2.71
N ASP A 42 12.76 -3.83 -2.01
CA ASP A 42 13.67 -2.83 -2.55
C ASP A 42 14.45 -3.36 -3.77
N ALA A 43 14.93 -4.59 -3.71
CA ALA A 43 15.59 -5.24 -4.84
C ALA A 43 14.64 -5.42 -6.05
N ALA A 44 13.38 -5.76 -5.81
CA ALA A 44 12.38 -5.88 -6.87
C ALA A 44 12.13 -4.53 -7.57
N LEU A 45 12.05 -3.43 -6.80
CA LEU A 45 11.91 -2.08 -7.34
C LEU A 45 13.13 -1.67 -8.16
N ILE A 46 14.35 -1.97 -7.71
CA ILE A 46 15.60 -1.69 -8.45
C ILE A 46 15.59 -2.45 -9.79
N VAL A 47 15.34 -3.76 -9.77
CA VAL A 47 15.29 -4.57 -10.99
C VAL A 47 14.21 -4.09 -11.95
N ALA A 48 13.05 -3.67 -11.43
CA ALA A 48 11.96 -3.10 -12.23
C ALA A 48 12.33 -1.74 -12.84
N ALA A 49 13.05 -0.90 -12.10
CA ALA A 49 13.49 0.40 -12.58
C ALA A 49 14.53 0.28 -13.72
N ASP A 50 15.41 -0.73 -13.64
CA ASP A 50 16.47 -0.95 -14.63
C ASP A 50 15.99 -1.65 -15.91
N GLY A 51 15.07 -2.62 -15.80
CA GLY A 51 14.71 -3.49 -16.93
C GLY A 51 13.20 -3.70 -17.15
N GLY A 52 12.34 -2.98 -16.42
CA GLY A 52 10.90 -3.09 -16.56
C GLY A 52 10.31 -4.40 -15.99
N TYR A 53 9.04 -4.62 -16.31
CA TYR A 53 8.28 -5.77 -15.80
C TYR A 53 8.93 -7.12 -16.13
N ASP A 54 9.42 -7.30 -17.35
CA ASP A 54 9.95 -8.59 -17.82
C ASP A 54 11.30 -8.96 -17.18
N ALA A 55 12.08 -7.96 -16.78
CA ALA A 55 13.34 -8.15 -16.07
C ALA A 55 13.13 -8.65 -14.63
N VAL A 56 11.99 -8.37 -14.01
CA VAL A 56 11.69 -8.83 -12.66
C VAL A 56 11.43 -10.33 -12.68
N GLN A 57 12.50 -11.09 -12.51
CA GLN A 57 12.46 -12.52 -12.27
C GLN A 57 12.95 -12.83 -10.86
N ILE A 58 12.39 -13.85 -10.21
CA ILE A 58 12.75 -14.19 -8.81
C ILE A 58 14.27 -14.37 -8.65
N ARG A 59 14.93 -14.94 -9.68
CA ARG A 59 16.39 -15.11 -9.66
C ARG A 59 17.13 -13.77 -9.70
N ALA A 60 16.74 -12.85 -10.57
CA ALA A 60 17.34 -11.52 -10.67
C ALA A 60 17.16 -10.72 -9.37
N VAL A 61 15.97 -10.79 -8.78
CA VAL A 61 15.70 -10.15 -7.48
C VAL A 61 16.54 -10.78 -6.37
N ALA A 62 16.72 -12.11 -6.36
CA ALA A 62 17.55 -12.81 -5.38
C ALA A 62 19.03 -12.39 -5.47
N GLU A 63 19.55 -12.28 -6.69
CA GLU A 63 20.90 -11.81 -6.99
C GLU A 63 21.08 -10.36 -6.52
N CYS A 64 20.15 -9.47 -6.86
CA CYS A 64 20.16 -8.07 -6.44
C CYS A 64 20.08 -7.92 -4.90
N ALA A 65 19.24 -8.72 -4.24
CA ALA A 65 19.05 -8.71 -2.79
C ALA A 65 20.20 -9.41 -2.02
N GLY A 66 21.04 -10.17 -2.69
CA GLY A 66 22.11 -10.97 -2.06
C GLY A 66 21.54 -12.15 -1.20
N ILE A 67 20.42 -12.75 -1.60
CA ILE A 67 19.75 -13.82 -0.85
C ILE A 67 19.44 -15.03 -1.75
N ALA A 68 19.17 -16.19 -1.12
CA ALA A 68 18.78 -17.37 -1.85
C ALA A 68 17.34 -17.25 -2.42
N THR A 69 17.10 -17.72 -3.65
CA THR A 69 15.78 -17.74 -4.32
C THR A 69 14.69 -18.40 -3.47
N GLY A 70 15.01 -19.51 -2.77
CA GLY A 70 14.08 -20.20 -1.88
C GLY A 70 13.62 -19.33 -0.69
N THR A 71 14.35 -18.27 -0.35
CA THR A 71 13.93 -17.30 0.67
C THR A 71 12.83 -16.38 0.12
N ILE A 72 12.94 -15.98 -1.16
CA ILE A 72 11.90 -15.18 -1.82
C ILE A 72 10.61 -15.99 -1.95
N TYR A 73 10.66 -17.24 -2.44
CA TYR A 73 9.48 -18.08 -2.58
C TYR A 73 8.75 -18.37 -1.27
N ARG A 74 9.45 -18.34 -0.11
CA ARG A 74 8.81 -18.44 1.19
C ARG A 74 8.08 -17.17 1.62
N ALA A 75 8.49 -16.02 1.10
CA ALA A 75 7.92 -14.72 1.43
C ALA A 75 6.84 -14.27 0.44
N PHE A 76 6.95 -14.70 -0.83
CA PHE A 76 6.08 -14.32 -1.93
C PHE A 76 5.82 -15.52 -2.84
N ALA A 77 4.54 -15.88 -3.01
CA ALA A 77 4.12 -17.06 -3.78
C ALA A 77 4.43 -16.95 -5.27
N SER A 78 4.46 -15.72 -5.81
CA SER A 78 4.67 -15.45 -7.23
C SER A 78 5.37 -14.11 -7.47
N LYS A 79 5.81 -13.87 -8.71
CA LYS A 79 6.27 -12.57 -9.20
C LYS A 79 5.20 -11.49 -9.01
N THR A 80 3.95 -11.82 -9.31
CA THR A 80 2.82 -10.90 -9.18
C THR A 80 2.63 -10.47 -7.72
N HIS A 81 2.64 -11.42 -6.77
CA HIS A 81 2.61 -11.14 -5.33
C HIS A 81 3.78 -10.24 -4.88
N LEU A 82 4.99 -10.53 -5.36
CA LEU A 82 6.16 -9.72 -5.04
C LEU A 82 5.99 -8.28 -5.52
N LEU A 83 5.56 -8.09 -6.77
CA LEU A 83 5.39 -6.78 -7.38
C LEU A 83 4.18 -6.02 -6.78
N ALA A 84 3.09 -6.69 -6.47
CA ALA A 84 1.95 -6.08 -5.77
C ALA A 84 2.37 -5.55 -4.39
N ALA A 85 3.14 -6.34 -3.63
CA ALA A 85 3.68 -5.89 -2.36
C ALA A 85 4.70 -4.76 -2.50
N ALA A 86 5.52 -4.75 -3.56
CA ALA A 86 6.44 -3.66 -3.86
C ALA A 86 5.70 -2.37 -4.25
N LEU A 87 4.61 -2.48 -5.01
CA LEU A 87 3.72 -1.37 -5.34
C LEU A 87 3.08 -0.76 -4.09
N THR A 88 2.54 -1.60 -3.21
CA THR A 88 1.99 -1.17 -1.92
C THR A 88 3.00 -0.35 -1.13
N GLN A 89 4.21 -0.89 -0.95
CA GLN A 89 5.29 -0.21 -0.26
C GLN A 89 5.67 1.13 -0.91
N GLU A 90 5.67 1.19 -2.23
CA GLU A 90 6.02 2.41 -2.95
C GLU A 90 4.96 3.50 -2.75
N PHE A 91 3.68 3.14 -2.78
CA PHE A 91 2.60 4.09 -2.45
C PHE A 91 2.63 4.52 -0.98
N GLU A 92 3.00 3.65 -0.04
CA GLU A 92 3.19 4.03 1.36
C GLU A 92 4.36 5.02 1.52
N ARG A 93 5.45 4.84 0.78
CA ARG A 93 6.57 5.80 0.74
C ARG A 93 6.17 7.14 0.16
N ILE A 94 5.40 7.11 -0.93
CA ILE A 94 4.85 8.33 -1.55
C ILE A 94 3.94 9.04 -0.55
N GLU A 95 3.03 8.34 0.11
CA GLU A 95 2.12 8.92 1.12
C GLU A 95 2.89 9.59 2.26
N ALA A 96 3.97 8.96 2.72
CA ALA A 96 4.80 9.46 3.81
C ALA A 96 5.67 10.67 3.40
N ALA A 97 6.10 10.72 2.14
CA ALA A 97 6.99 11.76 1.62
C ALA A 97 6.25 12.96 1.00
N TYR A 98 4.97 12.79 0.65
CA TYR A 98 4.18 13.82 0.01
C TYR A 98 3.87 14.95 0.98
N ASP A 99 4.19 16.18 0.56
CA ASP A 99 3.85 17.41 1.32
C ASP A 99 2.36 17.73 1.11
N TRP A 100 1.55 17.32 2.08
CA TRP A 100 0.11 17.45 2.01
C TRP A 100 -0.33 18.92 2.09
N PRO A 101 -1.10 19.43 1.09
CA PRO A 101 -1.60 20.80 1.12
C PRO A 101 -2.41 21.07 2.41
N GLY A 102 -2.22 22.28 2.96
CA GLY A 102 -3.00 22.72 4.11
C GLY A 102 -4.50 22.87 3.84
N SER A 103 -5.28 23.13 4.89
CA SER A 103 -6.74 23.26 4.85
C SER A 103 -7.28 24.38 3.95
N ALA A 104 -6.43 25.34 3.54
CA ALA A 104 -6.82 26.39 2.60
C ALA A 104 -7.05 25.91 1.15
N ALA A 105 -6.50 24.75 0.77
CA ALA A 105 -6.69 24.19 -0.55
C ALA A 105 -8.07 23.53 -0.68
N THR A 106 -8.71 23.70 -1.84
CA THR A 106 -9.96 22.98 -2.14
C THR A 106 -9.69 21.48 -2.39
N ARG A 107 -10.74 20.66 -2.27
CA ARG A 107 -10.69 19.23 -2.59
C ARG A 107 -10.10 18.96 -3.98
N ALA A 108 -10.54 19.72 -4.99
CA ALA A 108 -10.06 19.62 -6.36
C ALA A 108 -8.57 19.99 -6.46
N GLN A 109 -8.15 21.05 -5.79
CA GLN A 109 -6.74 21.47 -5.76
C GLN A 109 -5.84 20.41 -5.11
N ARG A 110 -6.24 19.85 -3.97
CA ARG A 110 -5.46 18.82 -3.29
C ARG A 110 -5.30 17.57 -4.16
N LEU A 111 -6.40 17.11 -4.77
CA LEU A 111 -6.37 15.92 -5.62
C LEU A 111 -5.58 16.17 -6.91
N GLY A 112 -5.75 17.32 -7.57
CA GLY A 112 -4.97 17.70 -8.74
C GLY A 112 -3.47 17.76 -8.43
N GLN A 113 -3.08 18.38 -7.32
CA GLN A 113 -1.67 18.41 -6.90
C GLN A 113 -1.10 17.01 -6.63
N LEU A 114 -1.88 16.10 -6.03
CA LEU A 114 -1.47 14.70 -5.84
C LEU A 114 -1.33 13.99 -7.19
N THR A 115 -2.29 14.14 -8.09
CA THR A 115 -2.24 13.53 -9.44
C THR A 115 -1.02 14.02 -10.22
N ASP A 116 -0.76 15.32 -10.21
CA ASP A 116 0.43 15.92 -10.82
C ASP A 116 1.74 15.44 -10.20
N TYR A 117 1.76 15.28 -8.88
CA TYR A 117 2.92 14.75 -8.18
C TYR A 117 3.21 13.31 -8.60
N LEU A 118 2.19 12.43 -8.60
CA LEU A 118 2.30 11.04 -9.00
C LEU A 118 2.71 10.92 -10.48
N TYR A 119 2.11 11.74 -11.36
CA TYR A 119 2.47 11.77 -12.77
C TYR A 119 3.96 12.09 -12.95
N ARG A 120 4.46 13.18 -12.32
CA ARG A 120 5.86 13.55 -12.39
C ARG A 120 6.79 12.54 -11.73
N TYR A 121 6.36 11.89 -10.66
CA TYR A 121 7.11 10.85 -9.99
C TYR A 121 7.36 9.66 -10.92
N TRP A 122 6.31 9.14 -11.55
CA TRP A 122 6.40 8.00 -12.47
C TRP A 122 7.09 8.33 -13.79
N GLN A 123 6.97 9.57 -14.27
CA GLN A 123 7.68 10.03 -15.47
C GLN A 123 9.20 9.97 -15.35
N ARG A 124 9.74 10.06 -14.14
CA ARG A 124 11.19 9.94 -13.88
C ARG A 124 11.68 8.50 -13.96
N GLN A 125 10.81 7.52 -13.83
CA GLN A 125 11.13 6.09 -13.82
C GLN A 125 10.10 5.31 -14.65
N PRO A 126 10.09 5.49 -15.98
CA PRO A 126 9.02 4.96 -16.85
C PRO A 126 8.96 3.44 -16.87
N LEU A 127 10.11 2.74 -16.79
CA LEU A 127 10.16 1.29 -16.73
C LEU A 127 9.58 0.75 -15.41
N LEU A 128 9.87 1.42 -14.29
CA LEU A 128 9.29 1.08 -13.00
C LEU A 128 7.77 1.33 -13.03
N ALA A 129 7.33 2.48 -13.55
CA ALA A 129 5.91 2.81 -13.65
C ALA A 129 5.15 1.74 -14.45
N GLU A 130 5.65 1.37 -15.63
CA GLU A 130 5.06 0.32 -16.45
C GLU A 130 5.03 -1.03 -15.72
N ALA A 131 6.13 -1.41 -15.06
CA ALA A 131 6.20 -2.66 -14.31
C ALA A 131 5.17 -2.71 -13.17
N MET A 132 5.00 -1.62 -12.43
CA MET A 132 4.04 -1.54 -11.32
C MET A 132 2.59 -1.56 -11.82
N ILE A 133 2.29 -0.84 -12.91
CA ILE A 133 0.95 -0.85 -13.52
C ILE A 133 0.61 -2.25 -14.05
N ARG A 134 1.54 -2.91 -14.77
CA ARG A 134 1.34 -4.28 -15.24
C ARG A 134 1.11 -5.25 -14.09
N ALA A 135 1.91 -5.15 -13.03
CA ALA A 135 1.73 -6.01 -11.85
C ALA A 135 0.36 -5.82 -11.21
N PHE A 136 -0.11 -4.56 -11.12
CA PHE A 136 -1.43 -4.25 -10.59
C PHE A 136 -2.56 -4.80 -11.47
N VAL A 137 -2.44 -4.70 -12.79
CA VAL A 137 -3.41 -5.27 -13.74
C VAL A 137 -3.41 -6.80 -13.70
N ASP A 138 -2.24 -7.43 -13.68
CA ASP A 138 -2.11 -8.89 -13.62
C ASP A 138 -2.66 -9.45 -12.30
N ALA A 139 -2.41 -8.79 -11.18
CA ALA A 139 -2.94 -9.17 -9.88
C ALA A 139 -4.48 -9.13 -9.86
N ASN A 140 -5.09 -8.12 -10.52
CA ASN A 140 -6.54 -7.98 -10.66
C ASN A 140 -7.21 -9.12 -11.45
N THR A 141 -6.44 -9.84 -12.26
CA THR A 141 -7.00 -10.89 -13.13
C THR A 141 -6.82 -12.30 -12.58
N HIS A 142 -5.88 -12.51 -11.63
CA HIS A 142 -5.45 -13.86 -11.30
C HIS A 142 -5.47 -14.24 -9.81
N ASP A 143 -5.44 -13.27 -8.86
CA ASP A 143 -5.29 -13.63 -7.43
C ASP A 143 -5.78 -12.51 -6.51
N GLY A 144 -6.86 -12.73 -5.76
CA GLY A 144 -7.59 -11.66 -5.06
C GLY A 144 -6.94 -11.06 -3.80
N GLY A 145 -5.99 -11.74 -3.14
CA GLY A 145 -5.63 -11.36 -1.76
C GLY A 145 -4.67 -10.18 -1.60
N ASP A 146 -3.56 -10.14 -2.35
CA ASP A 146 -2.54 -9.08 -2.24
C ASP A 146 -2.94 -7.81 -3.00
N LEU A 147 -3.87 -7.95 -3.95
CA LEU A 147 -4.43 -6.83 -4.68
C LEU A 147 -5.28 -5.93 -3.80
N ASP A 148 -6.09 -6.51 -2.92
CA ASP A 148 -6.94 -5.76 -2.00
C ASP A 148 -6.10 -4.82 -1.13
N ILE A 149 -4.87 -5.22 -0.79
CA ILE A 149 -3.95 -4.40 -0.01
C ILE A 149 -3.46 -3.21 -0.85
N ALA A 150 -3.02 -3.43 -2.09
CA ALA A 150 -2.55 -2.37 -2.97
C ALA A 150 -3.67 -1.38 -3.33
N ALA A 151 -4.87 -1.89 -3.67
CA ALA A 151 -6.04 -1.08 -3.94
C ALA A 151 -6.43 -0.22 -2.71
N THR A 152 -6.44 -0.82 -1.53
CA THR A 152 -6.73 -0.13 -0.26
C THR A 152 -5.75 1.02 0.01
N VAL A 153 -4.45 0.85 -0.29
CA VAL A 153 -3.46 1.92 -0.10
C VAL A 153 -3.71 3.07 -1.07
N ILE A 154 -4.03 2.77 -2.33
CA ILE A 154 -4.36 3.79 -3.34
C ILE A 154 -5.65 4.53 -2.96
N GLU A 155 -6.71 3.83 -2.58
CA GLU A 155 -7.96 4.43 -2.14
C GLU A 155 -7.75 5.33 -0.90
N ARG A 156 -6.95 4.88 0.07
CA ARG A 156 -6.59 5.67 1.25
C ARG A 156 -5.86 6.95 0.90
N LEU A 157 -4.89 6.88 -0.03
CA LEU A 157 -4.15 8.02 -0.53
C LEU A 157 -5.08 9.05 -1.19
N LEU A 158 -5.99 8.58 -2.05
CA LEU A 158 -6.99 9.41 -2.71
C LEU A 158 -8.00 10.01 -1.72
N ALA A 159 -8.51 9.21 -0.77
CA ALA A 159 -9.43 9.68 0.26
C ALA A 159 -8.80 10.78 1.13
N ARG A 160 -7.51 10.64 1.45
CA ARG A 160 -6.75 11.67 2.16
C ARG A 160 -6.62 12.96 1.36
N ALA A 161 -6.43 12.88 0.04
CA ALA A 161 -6.39 14.06 -0.83
C ALA A 161 -7.76 14.75 -0.94
N LEU A 162 -8.85 14.00 -0.82
CA LEU A 162 -10.20 14.54 -0.84
C LEU A 162 -10.61 15.24 0.46
N SER A 163 -9.93 15.00 1.57
CA SER A 163 -10.26 15.55 2.88
C SER A 163 -9.13 16.46 3.39
N ASP A 164 -9.49 17.50 4.12
CA ASP A 164 -8.55 18.36 4.86
C ASP A 164 -8.35 17.90 6.32
N THR A 165 -9.16 16.92 6.73
CA THR A 165 -9.14 16.29 8.06
C THR A 165 -9.14 14.76 7.93
N THR A 166 -9.89 14.07 8.78
CA THR A 166 -10.10 12.63 8.63
C THR A 166 -11.10 12.37 7.49
N PRO A 167 -10.77 11.51 6.49
CA PRO A 167 -11.67 11.20 5.39
C PRO A 167 -13.02 10.66 5.88
N THR A 168 -14.10 11.24 5.37
CA THR A 168 -15.48 10.79 5.60
C THR A 168 -15.80 9.58 4.73
N ARG A 169 -16.93 8.91 5.00
CA ARG A 169 -17.44 7.84 4.15
C ARG A 169 -17.70 8.32 2.70
N THR A 170 -18.15 9.56 2.53
CA THR A 170 -18.33 10.16 1.21
C THR A 170 -17.00 10.30 0.49
N ASP A 171 -15.93 10.74 1.16
CA ASP A 171 -14.58 10.83 0.60
C ASP A 171 -14.03 9.46 0.24
N GLN A 172 -14.25 8.44 1.07
CA GLN A 172 -13.84 7.06 0.82
C GLN A 172 -14.56 6.47 -0.40
N ASN A 173 -15.87 6.64 -0.51
CA ASN A 173 -16.64 6.18 -1.66
C ASN A 173 -16.21 6.90 -2.95
N ALA A 174 -15.94 8.20 -2.90
CA ALA A 174 -15.44 8.95 -4.04
C ALA A 174 -14.03 8.49 -4.43
N ALA A 175 -13.17 8.24 -3.46
CA ALA A 175 -11.82 7.71 -3.69
C ALA A 175 -11.84 6.36 -4.39
N ALA A 176 -12.73 5.44 -3.98
CA ALA A 176 -12.90 4.14 -4.64
C ALA A 176 -13.30 4.29 -6.12
N VAL A 177 -14.28 5.14 -6.41
CA VAL A 177 -14.70 5.40 -7.80
C VAL A 177 -13.57 6.05 -8.63
N ILE A 178 -12.80 6.96 -8.03
CA ILE A 178 -11.64 7.57 -8.68
C ILE A 178 -10.55 6.51 -8.94
N ALA A 179 -10.30 5.60 -8.00
CA ALA A 179 -9.35 4.51 -8.17
C ALA A 179 -9.75 3.58 -9.34
N ASP A 180 -11.03 3.25 -9.48
CA ASP A 180 -11.55 2.47 -10.61
C ASP A 180 -11.31 3.18 -11.96
N ILE A 181 -11.52 4.50 -12.01
CA ILE A 181 -11.23 5.30 -13.19
C ILE A 181 -9.73 5.31 -13.51
N TRP A 182 -8.89 5.46 -12.50
CA TRP A 182 -7.45 5.38 -12.66
C TRP A 182 -7.04 4.02 -13.24
N LEU A 183 -7.50 2.94 -12.66
CA LEU A 183 -7.22 1.59 -13.13
C LEU A 183 -7.63 1.40 -14.59
N ALA A 184 -8.84 1.79 -14.99
CA ALA A 184 -9.31 1.67 -16.35
C ALA A 184 -8.43 2.44 -17.37
N ASN A 185 -7.95 3.63 -17.00
CA ASN A 185 -7.05 4.42 -17.84
C ASN A 185 -5.62 3.88 -17.85
N LEU A 186 -5.13 3.35 -16.74
CA LEU A 186 -3.81 2.70 -16.65
C LEU A 186 -3.78 1.40 -17.46
N ILE A 187 -4.85 0.62 -17.50
CA ILE A 187 -5.01 -0.54 -18.39
C ILE A 187 -4.91 -0.10 -19.87
N ALA A 188 -5.53 1.02 -20.24
CA ALA A 188 -5.44 1.54 -21.61
C ALA A 188 -4.01 1.98 -21.95
N PHE A 189 -3.28 2.58 -21.00
CA PHE A 189 -1.88 2.96 -21.14
C PHE A 189 -0.97 1.75 -21.34
N VAL A 190 -1.03 0.75 -20.46
CA VAL A 190 -0.22 -0.47 -20.55
C VAL A 190 -0.52 -1.26 -21.82
N GLY A 191 -1.78 -1.26 -22.26
CA GLY A 191 -2.21 -1.86 -23.53
C GLY A 191 -1.83 -1.07 -24.77
N GLY A 192 -1.07 0.03 -24.64
CA GLY A 192 -0.63 0.86 -25.77
C GLY A 192 -1.75 1.64 -26.47
N ARG A 193 -2.95 1.72 -25.85
CA ARG A 193 -4.13 2.41 -26.42
C ARG A 193 -4.23 3.90 -26.05
N ALA A 194 -3.37 4.36 -25.15
CA ALA A 194 -3.28 5.75 -24.73
C ALA A 194 -1.83 6.10 -24.39
N SER A 195 -1.41 7.33 -24.70
CA SER A 195 -0.12 7.86 -24.23
C SER A 195 -0.20 8.21 -22.74
N ALA A 196 0.95 8.45 -22.10
CA ALA A 196 0.97 8.91 -20.71
C ALA A 196 0.24 10.25 -20.53
N ALA A 197 0.40 11.17 -21.48
CA ALA A 197 -0.30 12.46 -21.45
C ALA A 197 -1.82 12.30 -21.63
N ASP A 198 -2.28 11.49 -22.60
CA ASP A 198 -3.70 11.21 -22.77
C ASP A 198 -4.31 10.54 -21.53
N THR A 199 -3.55 9.66 -20.88
CA THR A 199 -3.98 8.97 -19.65
C THR A 199 -4.16 9.97 -18.52
N HIS A 200 -3.20 10.85 -18.31
CA HIS A 200 -3.26 11.92 -17.31
C HIS A 200 -4.49 12.82 -17.56
N ASP A 201 -4.65 13.34 -18.79
CA ASP A 201 -5.77 14.20 -19.15
C ASP A 201 -7.15 13.55 -18.98
N ARG A 202 -7.26 12.24 -19.24
CA ARG A 202 -8.51 11.50 -19.05
C ARG A 202 -8.82 11.32 -17.56
N ILE A 203 -7.83 11.00 -16.76
CA ILE A 203 -7.95 10.89 -15.31
C ILE A 203 -8.40 12.22 -14.73
N ASP A 204 -7.75 13.32 -15.06
CA ASP A 204 -8.10 14.65 -14.56
C ASP A 204 -9.51 15.08 -14.92
N ARG A 205 -9.90 14.93 -16.20
CA ARG A 205 -11.26 15.27 -16.64
C ARG A 205 -12.34 14.42 -15.96
N ALA A 206 -12.12 13.13 -15.81
CA ALA A 206 -13.09 12.24 -15.17
C ALA A 206 -13.19 12.52 -13.66
N THR A 207 -12.07 12.73 -13.02
CA THR A 207 -11.98 13.08 -11.59
C THR A 207 -12.67 14.42 -11.32
N GLY A 208 -12.41 15.46 -12.14
CA GLY A 208 -13.06 16.76 -12.02
C GLY A 208 -14.58 16.66 -12.05
N ARG A 209 -15.15 15.87 -12.97
CA ARG A 209 -16.61 15.67 -13.06
C ARG A 209 -17.21 14.97 -11.84
N ILE A 210 -16.45 14.11 -11.17
CA ILE A 210 -16.88 13.49 -9.92
C ILE A 210 -16.88 14.54 -8.81
N LEU A 211 -15.81 15.32 -8.71
CA LEU A 211 -15.64 16.33 -7.66
C LEU A 211 -16.73 17.41 -7.74
N ASP A 212 -17.13 17.82 -8.95
CA ASP A 212 -18.21 18.80 -9.17
C ASP A 212 -19.57 18.34 -8.61
N ARG A 213 -19.76 17.04 -8.42
CA ARG A 213 -21.00 16.43 -7.91
C ARG A 213 -20.94 16.05 -6.44
N LEU A 214 -19.77 16.13 -5.82
CA LEU A 214 -19.67 15.85 -4.38
C LEU A 214 -20.23 17.04 -3.59
N PRO A 215 -21.00 16.76 -2.52
CA PRO A 215 -21.46 17.83 -1.63
C PRO A 215 -20.27 18.59 -1.05
N ALA A 216 -20.42 19.88 -0.83
CA ALA A 216 -19.43 20.65 -0.11
C ALA A 216 -19.12 19.97 1.23
N ALA A 217 -17.85 19.98 1.65
CA ALA A 217 -17.43 19.33 2.89
C ALA A 217 -18.25 19.87 4.06
N THR A 218 -19.24 19.11 4.47
CA THR A 218 -20.05 19.41 5.66
C THR A 218 -19.34 18.77 6.84
N ASN A 219 -19.07 19.58 7.85
CA ASN A 219 -18.40 19.18 9.10
C ASN A 219 -19.38 18.34 9.96
N ASN A 220 -19.72 17.13 9.51
CA ASN A 220 -20.59 16.23 10.24
C ASN A 220 -19.84 14.92 10.52
N GLN A 221 -19.46 14.75 11.77
CA GLN A 221 -18.77 13.58 12.29
C GLN A 221 -19.75 12.37 12.36
N GLU A 222 -19.93 11.64 11.28
CA GLU A 222 -20.42 10.27 11.38
C GLU A 222 -19.22 9.31 11.39
N LYS A 223 -18.78 8.99 12.60
CA LYS A 223 -17.87 7.87 12.86
C LYS A 223 -18.63 6.56 12.63
N LEU A 224 -18.29 5.85 11.55
CA LEU A 224 -18.70 4.44 11.38
C LEU A 224 -17.48 3.53 11.14
N PRO A 225 -17.56 2.25 11.57
CA PRO A 225 -16.42 1.35 11.57
C PRO A 225 -16.04 0.88 10.16
N LEU A 226 -14.77 0.52 9.98
CA LEU A 226 -14.18 -0.07 8.78
C LEU A 226 -15.03 -1.26 8.28
N VAL A 227 -15.44 -1.18 7.03
CA VAL A 227 -16.21 -2.24 6.37
C VAL A 227 -15.25 -3.27 5.78
N ALA A 228 -15.20 -4.45 6.43
CA ALA A 228 -14.56 -5.67 5.93
C ALA A 228 -15.54 -6.58 5.17
N GLU A 229 -16.61 -6.04 4.57
CA GLU A 229 -17.72 -6.88 4.04
C GLU A 229 -18.03 -6.67 2.54
N ARG A 230 -17.07 -6.26 1.70
CA ARG A 230 -17.43 -5.90 0.32
C ARG A 230 -17.16 -6.96 -0.75
N TYR A 231 -16.68 -8.16 -0.41
CA TYR A 231 -16.37 -9.21 -1.39
C TYR A 231 -16.90 -10.59 -1.01
N LEU A 232 -18.24 -10.70 -0.81
CA LEU A 232 -18.97 -11.95 -0.83
C LEU A 232 -20.23 -11.75 -1.70
N LEU A 233 -20.05 -11.84 -3.01
CA LEU A 233 -21.06 -12.29 -3.99
C LEU A 233 -20.33 -12.87 -5.19
#